data_4bbdf07db4a45f01c75cacf6621b2a4d
#
_entry.id   4bbdf07db4a45f01c75cacf6621b2a4d
#
_cell.length_a   1.000
_cell.length_b   1.000
_cell.length_c   1.000
_cell.angle_alpha   90.00
_cell.angle_beta   90.00
_cell.angle_gamma   90.00
#
_symmetry.space_group_name_H-M   'P 1'
#
loop_
_entity.id
_entity.type
_entity.pdbx_description
1 polymer ?
#
loop_
_entity_poly.entity_id
_entity_poly.type
_entity_poly.pdbx_seq_one_letter_code
_entity_poly.pdbx_strand_id
1 'polypeptide(L)'
;TDKAMIVALSGLSVGQTINIPGQEVTQAIKLLWKQGLFSNIDIQSERYQGKNVFLLIKLEEKPRITKYKILGVKKGDIDELRPKLELRAGSILNDQLETNIQNIVRTYYKEKSFIYPKVILSRDADSSIPNGVAIQIKIDRGYKYVVKDIVFLDNNKVSTSALKKAMKENKTQASAQLGELFKFKKHLSNPGWNWYDYLGSLTPKNIKNYISEFVQPNIFTGAKYKPDELKQADFASIKEQYATLGYRDAKIIWDTVVEESQQKVKIFIKVDEGKKYYIRNITWVGNTKYPDSILTQILDIRKGDPFDQKKLDQRLQQNPEGGDVS
;
A
#
# COMPACT_ATOMS: atom_id res chain seq x y z
N THR A 1 -15.99 19.91 33.50
CA THR A 1 -17.34 19.60 32.92
C THR A 1 -18.40 19.99 33.97
N ASP A 2 -19.49 20.62 33.52
CA ASP A 2 -20.59 21.05 34.44
C ASP A 2 -21.31 19.83 35.04
N LYS A 3 -21.53 19.87 36.37
CA LYS A 3 -22.20 18.78 37.09
C LYS A 3 -23.61 18.49 36.57
N ALA A 4 -24.37 19.53 36.23
CA ALA A 4 -25.72 19.39 35.68
C ALA A 4 -25.70 18.69 34.32
N MET A 5 -24.71 18.98 33.48
CA MET A 5 -24.50 18.34 32.19
C MET A 5 -24.17 16.83 32.33
N ILE A 6 -23.33 16.48 33.33
CA ILE A 6 -22.98 15.09 33.59
C ILE A 6 -24.20 14.27 34.00
N VAL A 7 -25.02 14.82 34.90
CA VAL A 7 -26.26 14.19 35.35
C VAL A 7 -27.20 13.96 34.13
N ALA A 8 -27.37 14.98 33.30
CA ALA A 8 -28.20 14.85 32.07
C ALA A 8 -27.65 13.79 31.13
N LEU A 9 -26.31 13.73 30.91
CA LEU A 9 -25.66 12.75 30.04
C LEU A 9 -25.74 11.32 30.59
N SER A 10 -25.83 11.16 31.92
CA SER A 10 -25.98 9.84 32.56
C SER A 10 -27.38 9.25 32.38
N GLY A 11 -28.35 10.07 32.03
CA GLY A 11 -29.76 9.65 31.97
C GLY A 11 -30.40 9.43 33.35
N LEU A 12 -29.70 9.76 34.44
CA LEU A 12 -30.24 9.71 35.79
C LEU A 12 -30.89 11.05 36.16
N SER A 13 -31.97 10.99 36.92
CA SER A 13 -32.71 12.18 37.39
C SER A 13 -32.90 12.15 38.89
N VAL A 14 -32.86 13.30 39.52
CA VAL A 14 -33.16 13.41 40.95
C VAL A 14 -34.64 13.09 41.19
N GLY A 15 -34.91 12.22 42.15
CA GLY A 15 -36.27 11.73 42.45
C GLY A 15 -36.70 10.50 41.62
N GLN A 16 -35.87 10.01 40.73
CA GLN A 16 -36.11 8.76 39.98
C GLN A 16 -35.99 7.55 40.92
N THR A 17 -36.89 6.58 40.74
CA THR A 17 -36.78 5.27 41.42
C THR A 17 -35.74 4.44 40.66
N ILE A 18 -34.72 3.96 41.37
CA ILE A 18 -33.66 3.11 40.79
C ILE A 18 -33.42 1.88 41.66
N ASN A 19 -32.93 0.81 41.05
CA ASN A 19 -32.46 -0.37 41.77
C ASN A 19 -30.92 -0.31 41.88
N ILE A 20 -30.37 -0.67 43.05
CA ILE A 20 -28.93 -0.73 43.30
C ILE A 20 -28.57 -2.07 43.96
N PRO A 21 -27.79 -2.92 43.25
CA PRO A 21 -27.36 -2.84 41.88
C PRO A 21 -28.50 -3.02 40.88
N GLY A 22 -28.53 -2.24 39.79
CA GLY A 22 -29.61 -2.25 38.80
C GLY A 22 -29.22 -1.85 37.39
N GLN A 23 -30.22 -1.99 36.50
CA GLN A 23 -30.02 -1.67 35.07
C GLN A 23 -29.83 -0.17 34.86
N GLU A 24 -30.45 0.69 35.67
CA GLU A 24 -30.40 2.14 35.55
C GLU A 24 -28.98 2.66 35.74
N VAL A 25 -28.26 2.15 36.74
CA VAL A 25 -26.85 2.51 37.01
C VAL A 25 -25.96 1.99 35.89
N THR A 26 -26.18 0.75 35.43
CA THR A 26 -25.43 0.17 34.31
C THR A 26 -25.65 0.96 33.02
N GLN A 27 -26.87 1.39 32.76
CA GLN A 27 -27.22 2.22 31.60
C GLN A 27 -26.53 3.59 31.70
N ALA A 28 -26.55 4.22 32.87
CA ALA A 28 -25.89 5.51 33.10
C ALA A 28 -24.37 5.43 32.82
N ILE A 29 -23.71 4.38 33.29
CA ILE A 29 -22.30 4.13 33.02
C ILE A 29 -22.08 3.97 31.49
N LYS A 30 -22.91 3.19 30.79
CA LYS A 30 -22.81 3.00 29.33
C LYS A 30 -23.02 4.31 28.58
N LEU A 31 -23.97 5.15 28.96
CA LEU A 31 -24.23 6.45 28.34
C LEU A 31 -23.06 7.41 28.52
N LEU A 32 -22.48 7.46 29.72
CA LEU A 32 -21.30 8.27 30.00
C LEU A 32 -20.06 7.76 29.22
N TRP A 33 -19.85 6.43 29.12
CA TRP A 33 -18.78 5.85 28.31
C TRP A 33 -18.94 6.19 26.83
N LYS A 34 -20.18 6.20 26.33
CA LYS A 34 -20.47 6.52 24.92
C LYS A 34 -20.04 7.94 24.54
N GLN A 35 -19.96 8.87 25.52
CA GLN A 35 -19.45 10.22 25.26
C GLN A 35 -17.95 10.25 24.89
N GLY A 36 -17.20 9.21 25.25
CA GLY A 36 -15.77 9.11 24.93
C GLY A 36 -14.87 10.09 25.71
N LEU A 37 -15.43 10.85 26.67
CA LEU A 37 -14.75 11.94 27.39
C LEU A 37 -13.96 11.45 28.62
N PHE A 38 -14.30 10.30 29.17
CA PHE A 38 -13.81 9.83 30.46
C PHE A 38 -12.85 8.64 30.29
N SER A 39 -11.85 8.57 31.15
CA SER A 39 -10.94 7.45 31.31
C SER A 39 -11.39 6.47 32.38
N ASN A 40 -12.17 6.95 33.35
CA ASN A 40 -12.77 6.13 34.38
C ASN A 40 -14.13 6.70 34.79
N ILE A 41 -15.09 5.80 35.07
CA ILE A 41 -16.45 6.15 35.53
C ILE A 41 -16.80 5.19 36.65
N ASP A 42 -17.04 5.74 37.83
CA ASP A 42 -17.44 4.99 39.01
C ASP A 42 -18.68 5.64 39.62
N ILE A 43 -19.75 4.88 39.84
CA ILE A 43 -21.00 5.33 40.45
C ILE A 43 -21.20 4.53 41.74
N GLN A 44 -21.11 5.23 42.85
CA GLN A 44 -21.22 4.64 44.20
C GLN A 44 -22.45 5.18 44.93
N SER A 45 -23.04 4.35 45.80
CA SER A 45 -23.99 4.84 46.79
C SER A 45 -23.22 5.49 47.96
N GLU A 46 -23.38 6.78 48.14
CA GLU A 46 -22.70 7.53 49.21
C GLU A 46 -23.39 7.35 50.56
N ARG A 47 -24.72 7.50 50.57
CA ARG A 47 -25.53 7.35 51.80
C ARG A 47 -26.97 6.98 51.46
N TYR A 48 -27.64 6.40 52.43
CA TYR A 48 -29.09 6.11 52.42
C TYR A 48 -29.79 6.95 53.47
N GLN A 49 -30.92 7.54 53.13
CA GLN A 49 -31.78 8.28 54.06
C GLN A 49 -33.23 7.89 53.85
N GLY A 50 -33.77 7.01 54.70
CA GLY A 50 -35.07 6.40 54.50
C GLY A 50 -35.09 5.57 53.21
N LYS A 51 -35.97 5.94 52.28
CA LYS A 51 -36.06 5.31 50.95
C LYS A 51 -35.20 5.99 49.88
N ASN A 52 -34.48 7.06 50.25
CA ASN A 52 -33.66 7.82 49.33
C ASN A 52 -32.21 7.35 49.37
N VAL A 53 -31.62 7.23 48.20
CA VAL A 53 -30.18 6.96 48.02
C VAL A 53 -29.49 8.17 47.38
N PHE A 54 -28.33 8.52 47.90
CA PHE A 54 -27.46 9.55 47.32
C PHE A 54 -26.37 8.88 46.54
N LEU A 55 -26.29 9.18 45.24
CA LEU A 55 -25.27 8.64 44.35
C LEU A 55 -24.10 9.59 44.21
N LEU A 56 -22.91 9.06 44.32
CA LEU A 56 -21.67 9.76 44.01
C LEU A 56 -21.11 9.26 42.69
N ILE A 57 -21.10 10.13 41.69
CA ILE A 57 -20.51 9.84 40.37
C ILE A 57 -19.08 10.38 40.36
N LYS A 58 -18.11 9.48 40.37
CA LYS A 58 -16.69 9.81 40.22
C LYS A 58 -16.29 9.63 38.77
N LEU A 59 -15.71 10.67 38.19
CA LEU A 59 -15.31 10.70 36.80
C LEU A 59 -13.85 11.13 36.70
N GLU A 60 -13.09 10.45 35.88
CA GLU A 60 -11.76 10.86 35.44
C GLU A 60 -11.84 11.24 33.94
N GLU A 61 -11.56 12.49 33.64
CA GLU A 61 -11.56 12.95 32.25
C GLU A 61 -10.33 12.43 31.53
N LYS A 62 -10.49 12.06 30.23
CA LYS A 62 -9.35 11.76 29.38
C LYS A 62 -8.45 12.97 29.20
N PRO A 63 -7.14 12.80 29.10
CA PRO A 63 -6.22 13.91 28.92
C PRO A 63 -6.46 14.65 27.60
N ARG A 64 -6.22 15.97 27.63
CA ARG A 64 -6.35 16.85 26.48
C ARG A 64 -4.99 17.31 25.99
N ILE A 65 -4.79 17.27 24.69
CA ILE A 65 -3.55 17.71 24.06
C ILE A 65 -3.44 19.22 24.19
N THR A 66 -2.36 19.71 24.81
CA THR A 66 -2.05 21.14 24.88
C THR A 66 -1.16 21.56 23.73
N LYS A 67 -0.14 20.77 23.45
CA LYS A 67 0.83 20.97 22.37
C LYS A 67 1.43 19.64 21.93
N TYR A 68 2.02 19.62 20.75
CA TYR A 68 2.76 18.46 20.30
C TYR A 68 4.05 18.84 19.58
N LYS A 69 5.04 17.94 19.62
CA LYS A 69 6.30 18.06 18.90
C LYS A 69 6.57 16.79 18.10
N ILE A 70 7.08 16.97 16.88
CA ILE A 70 7.56 15.86 16.04
C ILE A 70 9.08 15.89 16.08
N LEU A 71 9.69 14.75 16.40
CA LEU A 71 11.13 14.61 16.62
C LEU A 71 11.70 13.48 15.77
N GLY A 72 13.02 13.53 15.49
CA GLY A 72 13.74 12.47 14.79
C GLY A 72 13.70 12.54 13.25
N VAL A 73 13.08 13.58 12.70
CA VAL A 73 12.93 13.74 11.24
C VAL A 73 13.28 15.15 10.77
N LYS A 74 13.43 15.33 9.46
CA LYS A 74 13.77 16.62 8.86
C LYS A 74 12.59 17.59 8.91
N LYS A 75 12.88 18.90 8.90
CA LYS A 75 11.86 19.95 8.91
C LYS A 75 10.83 19.80 7.79
N GLY A 76 11.26 19.51 6.56
CA GLY A 76 10.35 19.30 5.43
C GLY A 76 9.36 18.14 5.65
N ASP A 77 9.80 17.04 6.28
CA ASP A 77 8.89 15.92 6.63
C ASP A 77 7.89 16.37 7.71
N ILE A 78 8.31 17.21 8.68
CA ILE A 78 7.42 17.76 9.71
C ILE A 78 6.34 18.63 9.07
N ASP A 79 6.70 19.50 8.15
CA ASP A 79 5.79 20.41 7.47
C ASP A 79 4.74 19.65 6.63
N GLU A 80 5.12 18.52 6.01
CA GLU A 80 4.20 17.64 5.28
C GLU A 80 3.32 16.76 6.20
N LEU A 81 3.84 16.31 7.34
CA LEU A 81 3.11 15.47 8.29
C LEU A 81 2.10 16.26 9.12
N ARG A 82 2.43 17.49 9.50
CA ARG A 82 1.60 18.32 10.37
C ARG A 82 0.15 18.44 9.91
N PRO A 83 -0.16 18.79 8.65
CA PRO A 83 -1.54 18.85 8.18
C PRO A 83 -2.22 17.47 8.14
N LYS A 84 -1.49 16.39 7.91
CA LYS A 84 -2.04 15.01 7.85
C LYS A 84 -2.42 14.48 9.23
N LEU A 85 -1.73 14.89 10.28
CA LEU A 85 -1.98 14.45 11.65
C LEU A 85 -3.23 15.08 12.25
N GLU A 86 -3.68 16.23 11.75
CA GLU A 86 -4.88 16.98 12.17
C GLU A 86 -4.96 17.19 13.70
N LEU A 87 -3.81 17.25 14.38
CA LEU A 87 -3.75 17.43 15.83
C LEU A 87 -4.00 18.88 16.21
N ARG A 88 -5.00 19.10 17.05
CA ARG A 88 -5.38 20.42 17.56
C ARG A 88 -5.25 20.47 19.08
N ALA A 89 -4.87 21.63 19.61
CA ALA A 89 -4.94 21.86 21.05
C ALA A 89 -6.39 21.68 21.53
N GLY A 90 -6.57 21.06 22.68
CA GLY A 90 -7.88 20.70 23.23
C GLY A 90 -8.45 19.36 22.78
N SER A 91 -7.87 18.70 21.76
CA SER A 91 -8.28 17.36 21.34
C SER A 91 -8.06 16.35 22.48
N ILE A 92 -9.01 15.43 22.61
CA ILE A 92 -8.92 14.36 23.62
C ILE A 92 -7.92 13.32 23.16
N LEU A 93 -6.96 13.01 24.01
CA LEU A 93 -6.02 11.93 23.78
C LEU A 93 -6.65 10.60 24.18
N ASN A 94 -6.83 9.72 23.22
CA ASN A 94 -7.30 8.35 23.39
C ASN A 94 -6.47 7.38 22.56
N ASP A 95 -6.59 6.09 22.82
CA ASP A 95 -5.81 5.05 22.14
C ASP A 95 -6.08 5.01 20.63
N GLN A 96 -7.30 5.38 20.21
CA GLN A 96 -7.67 5.47 18.80
C GLN A 96 -6.89 6.59 18.09
N LEU A 97 -6.77 7.78 18.72
CA LEU A 97 -6.00 8.89 18.17
C LEU A 97 -4.51 8.54 18.10
N GLU A 98 -3.96 7.88 19.13
CA GLU A 98 -2.56 7.43 19.10
C GLU A 98 -2.29 6.41 17.99
N THR A 99 -3.17 5.44 17.83
CA THR A 99 -3.09 4.46 16.74
C THR A 99 -3.18 5.15 15.38
N ASN A 100 -4.07 6.13 15.24
CA ASN A 100 -4.22 6.90 14.01
C ASN A 100 -2.94 7.71 13.68
N ILE A 101 -2.36 8.39 14.66
CA ILE A 101 -1.08 9.10 14.52
C ILE A 101 0.01 8.14 14.01
N GLN A 102 0.13 6.97 14.65
CA GLN A 102 1.12 5.97 14.24
C GLN A 102 0.90 5.48 12.82
N ASN A 103 -0.34 5.24 12.43
CA ASN A 103 -0.69 4.74 11.10
C ASN A 103 -0.42 5.80 10.02
N ILE A 104 -0.79 7.07 10.26
CA ILE A 104 -0.51 8.18 9.34
C ILE A 104 0.99 8.32 9.10
N VAL A 105 1.79 8.31 10.18
CA VAL A 105 3.25 8.44 10.07
C VAL A 105 3.86 7.24 9.35
N ARG A 106 3.41 6.01 9.68
CA ARG A 106 3.89 4.80 9.01
C ARG A 106 3.56 4.81 7.52
N THR A 107 2.33 5.16 7.15
CA THR A 107 1.90 5.26 5.74
C THR A 107 2.73 6.29 5.00
N TYR A 108 2.90 7.48 5.55
CA TYR A 108 3.72 8.54 4.98
C TYR A 108 5.15 8.10 4.65
N TYR A 109 5.82 7.39 5.58
CA TYR A 109 7.17 6.93 5.33
C TYR A 109 7.23 5.70 4.41
N LYS A 110 6.21 4.83 4.42
CA LYS A 110 6.10 3.74 3.46
C LYS A 110 5.98 4.25 2.03
N GLU A 111 5.13 5.27 1.78
CA GLU A 111 5.01 5.93 0.47
C GLU A 111 6.35 6.53 0.00
N LYS A 112 7.17 7.01 0.92
CA LYS A 112 8.55 7.45 0.65
C LYS A 112 9.57 6.29 0.57
N SER A 113 9.10 5.04 0.54
CA SER A 113 9.91 3.80 0.44
C SER A 113 10.84 3.54 1.64
N PHE A 114 10.48 4.04 2.83
CA PHE A 114 11.10 3.63 4.07
C PHE A 114 10.41 2.37 4.60
N ILE A 115 11.21 1.41 5.07
CA ILE A 115 10.70 0.14 5.57
C ILE A 115 10.86 0.10 7.08
N TYR A 116 9.81 -0.37 7.77
CA TYR A 116 9.73 -0.47 9.23
C TYR A 116 9.91 0.86 9.99
N PRO A 117 9.17 1.95 9.61
CA PRO A 117 9.20 3.17 10.40
C PRO A 117 8.66 2.90 11.81
N LYS A 118 9.41 3.32 12.83
CA LYS A 118 9.00 3.21 14.23
C LYS A 118 8.49 4.56 14.70
N VAL A 119 7.36 4.56 15.41
CA VAL A 119 6.74 5.75 15.96
C VAL A 119 6.50 5.51 17.44
N ILE A 120 7.11 6.34 18.27
CA ILE A 120 6.97 6.29 19.72
C ILE A 120 6.29 7.58 20.14
N LEU A 121 5.17 7.44 20.88
CA LEU A 121 4.48 8.54 21.49
C LEU A 121 4.84 8.58 22.97
N SER A 122 5.29 9.72 23.45
CA SER A 122 5.45 9.99 24.88
C SER A 122 4.54 11.15 25.30
N ARG A 123 4.07 11.09 26.53
CA ARG A 123 3.13 12.02 27.14
C ARG A 123 3.82 12.71 28.32
N ASP A 124 3.88 14.02 28.29
CA ASP A 124 4.37 14.83 29.40
C ASP A 124 3.19 15.60 29.98
N ALA A 125 3.03 15.59 31.30
CA ALA A 125 1.99 16.37 31.96
C ALA A 125 2.22 17.87 31.69
N ASP A 126 1.15 18.59 31.34
CA ASP A 126 1.20 20.03 31.10
C ASP A 126 0.15 20.73 31.98
N SER A 127 0.62 21.40 33.01
CA SER A 127 -0.23 22.09 34.00
C SER A 127 -0.90 23.37 33.47
N SER A 128 -0.68 23.74 32.21
CA SER A 128 -1.31 24.92 31.59
C SER A 128 -2.84 24.84 31.53
N ILE A 129 -3.38 23.62 31.47
CA ILE A 129 -4.81 23.35 31.58
C ILE A 129 -5.05 22.10 32.46
N PRO A 130 -6.19 22.01 33.16
CA PRO A 130 -6.55 20.81 33.90
C PRO A 130 -6.53 19.57 32.98
N ASN A 131 -5.85 18.53 33.45
CA ASN A 131 -5.68 17.27 32.68
C ASN A 131 -5.01 17.43 31.29
N GLY A 132 -4.14 18.47 31.18
CA GLY A 132 -3.39 18.76 29.94
C GLY A 132 -2.19 17.86 29.77
N VAL A 133 -1.92 17.48 28.53
CA VAL A 133 -0.73 16.69 28.13
C VAL A 133 -0.06 17.30 26.92
N ALA A 134 1.26 17.36 26.96
CA ALA A 134 2.09 17.63 25.79
C ALA A 134 2.52 16.29 25.17
N ILE A 135 2.36 16.15 23.86
CA ILE A 135 2.75 14.92 23.15
C ILE A 135 4.06 15.11 22.42
N GLN A 136 4.97 14.16 22.57
CA GLN A 136 6.14 14.04 21.73
C GLN A 136 6.00 12.83 20.80
N ILE A 137 6.04 13.07 19.50
CA ILE A 137 5.98 12.06 18.45
C ILE A 137 7.41 11.84 17.95
N LYS A 138 8.08 10.85 18.51
CA LYS A 138 9.44 10.47 18.09
C LYS A 138 9.37 9.47 16.95
N ILE A 139 9.95 9.84 15.81
CA ILE A 139 9.91 9.06 14.60
C ILE A 139 11.32 8.58 14.25
N ASP A 140 11.47 7.27 14.09
CA ASP A 140 12.59 6.65 13.41
C ASP A 140 12.09 6.16 12.05
N ARG A 141 12.56 6.79 10.99
CA ARG A 141 12.13 6.48 9.61
C ARG A 141 12.50 5.07 9.18
N GLY A 142 13.47 4.44 9.84
CA GLY A 142 14.11 3.24 9.32
C GLY A 142 14.96 3.54 8.08
N TYR A 143 15.14 2.53 7.22
CA TYR A 143 16.00 2.58 6.06
C TYR A 143 15.19 2.46 4.76
N LYS A 144 15.75 3.02 3.68
CA LYS A 144 15.29 2.74 2.31
C LYS A 144 16.08 1.56 1.78
N TYR A 145 15.38 0.55 1.32
CA TYR A 145 16.01 -0.57 0.65
C TYR A 145 15.99 -0.38 -0.86
N VAL A 146 17.06 -0.86 -1.50
CA VAL A 146 17.22 -0.85 -2.95
C VAL A 146 17.17 -2.28 -3.44
N VAL A 147 16.42 -2.55 -4.51
CA VAL A 147 16.38 -3.85 -5.15
C VAL A 147 17.67 -4.05 -5.94
N LYS A 148 18.56 -4.91 -5.45
CA LYS A 148 19.79 -5.27 -6.13
C LYS A 148 19.51 -6.18 -7.32
N ASP A 149 18.69 -7.21 -7.09
CA ASP A 149 18.31 -8.15 -8.14
C ASP A 149 16.95 -8.79 -7.86
N ILE A 150 16.33 -9.29 -8.93
CA ILE A 150 15.09 -10.05 -8.90
C ILE A 150 15.36 -11.37 -9.60
N VAL A 151 15.16 -12.46 -8.89
CA VAL A 151 15.41 -13.83 -9.37
C VAL A 151 14.07 -14.53 -9.53
N PHE A 152 13.77 -14.95 -10.75
CA PHE A 152 12.62 -15.81 -11.02
C PHE A 152 13.06 -17.28 -10.98
N LEU A 153 12.21 -18.11 -10.43
CA LEU A 153 12.40 -19.56 -10.33
C LEU A 153 11.26 -20.24 -11.07
N ASP A 154 11.61 -21.34 -11.79
CA ASP A 154 10.68 -22.17 -12.57
C ASP A 154 10.00 -21.47 -13.76
N ASN A 155 10.52 -20.31 -14.17
CA ASN A 155 10.09 -19.59 -15.36
C ASN A 155 10.74 -20.13 -16.66
N ASN A 156 10.32 -21.33 -17.08
CA ASN A 156 10.93 -22.05 -18.21
C ASN A 156 10.43 -21.58 -19.58
N LYS A 157 9.23 -20.99 -19.65
CA LYS A 157 8.55 -20.59 -20.90
C LYS A 157 8.66 -19.10 -21.17
N VAL A 158 8.74 -18.29 -20.11
CA VAL A 158 8.88 -16.83 -20.24
C VAL A 158 10.22 -16.40 -19.64
N SER A 159 10.98 -15.64 -20.42
CA SER A 159 12.32 -15.23 -20.00
C SER A 159 12.28 -14.30 -18.77
N THR A 160 13.28 -14.45 -17.91
CA THR A 160 13.48 -13.56 -16.75
C THR A 160 13.49 -12.07 -17.13
N SER A 161 14.07 -11.74 -18.29
CA SER A 161 14.10 -10.35 -18.78
C SER A 161 12.71 -9.81 -19.11
N ALA A 162 11.84 -10.64 -19.74
CA ALA A 162 10.47 -10.26 -20.03
C ALA A 162 9.66 -10.04 -18.74
N LEU A 163 9.83 -10.91 -17.74
CA LEU A 163 9.16 -10.78 -16.46
C LEU A 163 9.65 -9.53 -15.67
N LYS A 164 10.97 -9.29 -15.64
CA LYS A 164 11.52 -8.07 -15.05
C LYS A 164 11.01 -6.80 -15.74
N LYS A 165 10.84 -6.85 -17.06
CA LYS A 165 10.29 -5.74 -17.86
C LYS A 165 8.82 -5.50 -17.55
N ALA A 166 8.04 -6.55 -17.33
CA ALA A 166 6.63 -6.47 -16.98
C ALA A 166 6.38 -5.82 -15.61
N MET A 167 7.26 -6.04 -14.64
CA MET A 167 7.15 -5.38 -13.32
C MET A 167 7.20 -3.87 -13.49
N LYS A 168 6.32 -3.14 -12.76
CA LYS A 168 6.17 -1.68 -12.90
C LYS A 168 6.87 -0.93 -11.77
N GLU A 169 6.77 -1.43 -10.55
CA GLU A 169 7.13 -0.69 -9.34
C GLU A 169 8.51 -1.07 -8.80
N ASN A 170 8.80 -2.36 -8.66
CA ASN A 170 10.09 -2.82 -8.18
C ASN A 170 11.02 -3.12 -9.35
N LYS A 171 12.01 -2.25 -9.55
CA LYS A 171 13.03 -2.39 -10.60
C LYS A 171 14.39 -2.65 -9.99
N THR A 172 15.24 -3.38 -10.72
CA THR A 172 16.62 -3.62 -10.31
C THR A 172 17.47 -2.36 -10.44
N GLN A 173 18.50 -2.24 -9.61
CA GLN A 173 19.45 -1.15 -9.68
C GLN A 173 20.22 -1.18 -11.02
N ALA A 174 20.41 -0.03 -11.64
CA ALA A 174 21.09 0.09 -12.96
C ALA A 174 22.52 -0.49 -13.00
N SER A 175 23.20 -0.54 -11.86
CA SER A 175 24.53 -1.16 -11.76
C SER A 175 24.54 -2.67 -12.05
N ALA A 176 23.45 -3.38 -11.82
CA ALA A 176 23.34 -4.79 -12.20
C ALA A 176 23.23 -4.99 -13.72
N GLN A 177 22.64 -4.01 -14.41
CA GLN A 177 22.54 -4.01 -15.88
C GLN A 177 23.85 -3.58 -16.54
N LEU A 178 24.58 -2.65 -15.94
CA LEU A 178 25.93 -2.28 -16.40
C LEU A 178 26.92 -3.43 -16.23
N GLY A 179 26.77 -4.30 -15.23
CA GLY A 179 27.57 -5.51 -15.05
C GLY A 179 27.44 -6.48 -16.23
N GLU A 180 26.27 -6.59 -16.84
CA GLU A 180 26.08 -7.36 -18.09
C GLU A 180 26.71 -6.69 -19.30
N LEU A 181 26.68 -5.36 -19.38
CA LEU A 181 27.43 -4.59 -20.39
C LEU A 181 28.95 -4.76 -20.25
N PHE A 182 29.46 -4.86 -19.00
CA PHE A 182 30.88 -5.13 -18.74
C PHE A 182 31.28 -6.59 -18.95
N LYS A 183 30.36 -7.57 -18.82
CA LYS A 183 30.59 -8.95 -19.28
C LYS A 183 30.75 -9.01 -20.82
N PHE A 184 30.05 -8.14 -21.53
CA PHE A 184 30.24 -7.93 -22.97
C PHE A 184 31.68 -7.49 -23.30
N LYS A 185 32.29 -6.64 -22.45
CA LYS A 185 33.71 -6.25 -22.56
C LYS A 185 34.67 -7.43 -22.48
N LYS A 186 34.29 -8.51 -21.80
CA LYS A 186 35.09 -9.75 -21.71
C LYS A 186 35.02 -10.59 -23.00
N HIS A 187 33.95 -10.47 -23.78
CA HIS A 187 33.87 -11.04 -25.14
C HIS A 187 34.65 -10.22 -26.18
N LEU A 188 34.86 -8.90 -25.93
CA LEU A 188 35.68 -8.01 -26.77
C LEU A 188 37.16 -8.27 -26.68
N SER A 189 37.63 -9.08 -25.73
CA SER A 189 39.04 -9.46 -25.60
C SER A 189 39.43 -10.72 -26.40
N ASN A 190 38.55 -11.21 -27.29
CA ASN A 190 38.90 -12.27 -28.22
C ASN A 190 39.75 -11.70 -29.36
N PRO A 191 40.97 -12.22 -29.62
CA PRO A 191 41.82 -11.77 -30.73
C PRO A 191 41.15 -12.16 -32.07
N GLY A 192 40.57 -11.20 -32.74
CA GLY A 192 39.82 -11.37 -34.02
C GLY A 192 38.59 -10.48 -34.14
N TRP A 193 38.17 -9.81 -33.09
CA TRP A 193 37.05 -8.87 -33.10
C TRP A 193 37.54 -7.44 -33.36
N ASN A 194 37.15 -6.89 -34.52
CA ASN A 194 37.47 -5.52 -34.87
C ASN A 194 36.37 -4.58 -34.36
N TRP A 195 36.61 -3.83 -33.30
CA TRP A 195 35.67 -2.93 -32.69
C TRP A 195 35.18 -1.80 -33.62
N TYR A 196 35.96 -1.49 -34.69
CA TYR A 196 35.59 -0.53 -35.72
C TYR A 196 34.43 -1.00 -36.56
N ASP A 197 34.32 -2.30 -36.85
CA ASP A 197 33.23 -2.87 -37.61
C ASP A 197 31.92 -2.84 -36.80
N TYR A 198 32.01 -2.97 -35.49
CA TYR A 198 30.87 -2.84 -34.58
C TYR A 198 30.43 -1.39 -34.42
N LEU A 199 31.31 -0.40 -34.29
CA LEU A 199 30.94 1.00 -34.25
C LEU A 199 30.32 1.49 -35.58
N GLY A 200 30.77 0.97 -36.71
CA GLY A 200 30.19 1.26 -38.02
C GLY A 200 28.76 0.70 -38.18
N SER A 201 28.40 -0.34 -37.45
CA SER A 201 27.02 -0.92 -37.42
C SER A 201 26.07 -0.20 -36.48
N LEU A 202 26.58 0.70 -35.60
CA LEU A 202 25.80 1.47 -34.67
C LEU A 202 25.14 2.68 -35.36
N THR A 203 24.06 2.42 -36.10
CA THR A 203 23.21 3.53 -36.56
C THR A 203 22.46 4.14 -35.36
N PRO A 204 22.10 5.45 -35.40
CA PRO A 204 21.33 6.10 -34.33
C PRO A 204 20.06 5.33 -33.94
N LYS A 205 19.48 4.61 -34.90
CA LYS A 205 18.28 3.76 -34.70
C LYS A 205 18.61 2.49 -33.90
N ASN A 206 19.77 1.88 -34.18
CA ASN A 206 20.23 0.67 -33.48
C ASN A 206 20.74 1.01 -32.09
N ILE A 207 21.39 2.15 -31.91
CA ILE A 207 21.78 2.68 -30.58
C ILE A 207 20.54 2.95 -29.73
N LYS A 208 19.50 3.57 -30.30
CA LYS A 208 18.24 3.83 -29.58
C LYS A 208 17.55 2.53 -29.17
N ASN A 209 17.49 1.53 -30.03
CA ASN A 209 16.93 0.22 -29.72
C ASN A 209 17.78 -0.53 -28.68
N TYR A 210 19.12 -0.50 -28.83
CA TYR A 210 20.05 -1.08 -27.86
C TYR A 210 19.93 -0.41 -26.49
N ILE A 211 19.90 0.92 -26.45
CA ILE A 211 19.70 1.68 -25.22
C ILE A 211 18.29 1.43 -24.65
N SER A 212 17.25 1.34 -25.47
CA SER A 212 15.88 1.05 -24.99
C SER A 212 15.71 -0.38 -24.49
N GLU A 213 16.50 -1.32 -24.99
CA GLU A 213 16.48 -2.72 -24.56
C GLU A 213 17.30 -2.95 -23.27
N PHE A 214 18.41 -2.24 -23.10
CA PHE A 214 19.34 -2.39 -21.98
C PHE A 214 19.26 -1.28 -20.94
N VAL A 215 18.88 -0.07 -21.33
CA VAL A 215 18.74 1.07 -20.43
C VAL A 215 17.26 1.38 -20.25
N GLN A 216 16.65 0.72 -19.31
CA GLN A 216 15.31 1.15 -18.88
C GLN A 216 15.42 2.57 -18.28
N PRO A 217 14.42 3.46 -18.51
CA PRO A 217 14.45 4.88 -18.09
C PRO A 217 14.54 5.11 -16.58
N ASN A 218 14.72 4.07 -15.78
CA ASN A 218 14.84 4.08 -14.33
C ASN A 218 16.26 4.33 -13.80
N ILE A 219 17.21 4.72 -14.64
CA ILE A 219 18.56 5.12 -14.18
C ILE A 219 18.49 6.25 -13.15
N PHE A 220 17.46 7.09 -13.23
CA PHE A 220 17.28 8.26 -12.35
C PHE A 220 16.26 8.05 -11.23
N THR A 221 15.34 7.11 -11.35
CA THR A 221 14.42 6.71 -10.27
C THR A 221 15.04 5.50 -9.59
N GLY A 222 15.72 5.74 -8.46
CA GLY A 222 16.39 4.66 -7.72
C GLY A 222 15.51 3.43 -7.57
N ALA A 223 16.09 2.25 -7.75
CA ALA A 223 15.46 0.93 -7.64
C ALA A 223 15.00 0.67 -6.19
N LYS A 224 14.05 1.44 -5.71
CA LYS A 224 13.53 1.37 -4.34
C LYS A 224 12.68 0.11 -4.18
N TYR A 225 12.90 -0.60 -3.10
CA TYR A 225 12.05 -1.71 -2.73
C TYR A 225 10.73 -1.20 -2.14
N LYS A 226 9.63 -1.64 -2.72
CA LYS A 226 8.26 -1.30 -2.33
C LYS A 226 7.49 -2.61 -2.08
N PRO A 227 7.40 -3.07 -0.82
CA PRO A 227 6.84 -4.38 -0.50
C PRO A 227 5.35 -4.53 -0.83
N ASP A 228 4.57 -3.48 -0.62
CA ASP A 228 3.12 -3.52 -0.86
C ASP A 228 2.82 -3.55 -2.38
N GLU A 229 3.52 -2.73 -3.17
CA GLU A 229 3.40 -2.69 -4.63
C GLU A 229 3.94 -3.95 -5.31
N LEU A 230 4.92 -4.64 -4.70
CA LEU A 230 5.38 -5.93 -5.21
C LEU A 230 4.23 -6.92 -5.31
N LYS A 231 3.44 -7.04 -4.24
CA LYS A 231 2.32 -7.99 -4.17
C LYS A 231 1.10 -7.55 -4.96
N GLN A 232 0.82 -6.26 -4.99
CA GLN A 232 -0.38 -5.73 -5.66
C GLN A 232 -0.14 -5.47 -7.14
N ALA A 233 0.85 -4.65 -7.48
CA ALA A 233 1.07 -4.18 -8.84
C ALA A 233 1.98 -5.10 -9.66
N ASP A 234 3.15 -5.49 -9.11
CA ASP A 234 4.12 -6.27 -9.87
C ASP A 234 3.66 -7.70 -10.11
N PHE A 235 3.06 -8.36 -9.09
CA PHE A 235 2.52 -9.72 -9.27
C PHE A 235 1.36 -9.75 -10.26
N ALA A 236 0.51 -8.73 -10.28
CA ALA A 236 -0.55 -8.59 -11.27
C ALA A 236 0.04 -8.42 -12.68
N SER A 237 1.07 -7.58 -12.83
CA SER A 237 1.74 -7.35 -14.12
C SER A 237 2.48 -8.60 -14.63
N ILE A 238 3.10 -9.39 -13.75
CA ILE A 238 3.71 -10.67 -14.11
C ILE A 238 2.65 -11.66 -14.62
N LYS A 239 1.53 -11.79 -13.92
CA LYS A 239 0.41 -12.66 -14.37
C LYS A 239 -0.17 -12.19 -15.70
N GLU A 240 -0.35 -10.89 -15.87
CA GLU A 240 -0.80 -10.30 -17.13
C GLU A 240 0.18 -10.63 -18.27
N GLN A 241 1.50 -10.55 -18.05
CA GLN A 241 2.51 -10.92 -19.03
C GLN A 241 2.40 -12.39 -19.44
N TYR A 242 2.15 -13.29 -18.49
CA TYR A 242 1.88 -14.70 -18.81
C TYR A 242 0.58 -14.89 -19.59
N ALA A 243 -0.47 -14.19 -19.19
CA ALA A 243 -1.78 -14.27 -19.85
C ALA A 243 -1.75 -13.82 -21.31
N THR A 244 -0.98 -12.76 -21.65
CA THR A 244 -0.80 -12.30 -23.04
C THR A 244 -0.08 -13.32 -23.92
N LEU A 245 0.64 -14.27 -23.32
CA LEU A 245 1.35 -15.34 -24.02
C LEU A 245 0.56 -16.66 -24.06
N GLY A 246 -0.66 -16.67 -23.52
CA GLY A 246 -1.54 -17.83 -23.47
C GLY A 246 -1.46 -18.65 -22.18
N TYR A 247 -0.66 -18.26 -21.21
CA TYR A 247 -0.53 -18.94 -19.91
C TYR A 247 -1.51 -18.35 -18.90
N ARG A 248 -2.81 -18.56 -19.12
CA ARG A 248 -3.90 -17.99 -18.33
C ARG A 248 -3.85 -18.36 -16.85
N ASP A 249 -3.43 -19.57 -16.54
CA ASP A 249 -3.44 -20.11 -15.18
C ASP A 249 -2.12 -19.89 -14.44
N ALA A 250 -1.23 -19.07 -15.00
CA ALA A 250 0.03 -18.75 -14.35
C ALA A 250 -0.19 -18.05 -13.01
N LYS A 251 0.54 -18.51 -12.00
CA LYS A 251 0.44 -18.00 -10.63
C LYS A 251 1.80 -17.91 -9.96
N ILE A 252 1.93 -17.00 -9.03
CA ILE A 252 3.08 -16.91 -8.15
C ILE A 252 2.81 -17.82 -6.97
N ILE A 253 3.67 -18.81 -6.78
CA ILE A 253 3.53 -19.81 -5.72
C ILE A 253 4.15 -19.32 -4.42
N TRP A 254 5.28 -18.63 -4.55
CA TRP A 254 6.08 -18.23 -3.42
C TRP A 254 6.94 -17.01 -3.78
N ASP A 255 7.12 -16.13 -2.81
CA ASP A 255 8.05 -15.02 -2.88
C ASP A 255 8.84 -14.89 -1.58
N THR A 256 10.08 -14.46 -1.67
CA THR A 256 10.86 -14.05 -0.51
C THR A 256 11.80 -12.93 -0.85
N VAL A 257 12.14 -12.15 0.17
CA VAL A 257 13.06 -11.03 0.08
C VAL A 257 14.19 -11.25 1.05
N VAL A 258 15.41 -11.27 0.54
CA VAL A 258 16.62 -11.51 1.32
C VAL A 258 17.45 -10.21 1.32
N GLU A 259 17.83 -9.76 2.50
CA GLU A 259 18.81 -8.68 2.64
C GLU A 259 20.21 -9.26 2.36
N GLU A 260 20.85 -8.76 1.31
CA GLU A 260 22.16 -9.23 0.88
C GLU A 260 23.30 -8.37 1.49
N SER A 261 23.04 -7.09 1.69
CA SER A 261 23.95 -6.16 2.35
C SER A 261 23.14 -4.97 2.88
N GLN A 262 23.79 -4.08 3.63
CA GLN A 262 23.12 -2.91 4.19
C GLN A 262 22.26 -2.18 3.14
N GLN A 263 20.93 -2.16 3.36
CA GLN A 263 19.93 -1.49 2.54
C GLN A 263 19.79 -2.02 1.10
N LYS A 264 20.27 -3.25 0.79
CA LYS A 264 20.10 -3.90 -0.51
C LYS A 264 19.39 -5.22 -0.35
N VAL A 265 18.33 -5.42 -1.13
CA VAL A 265 17.55 -6.65 -1.12
C VAL A 265 17.60 -7.35 -2.45
N LYS A 266 17.53 -8.68 -2.39
CA LYS A 266 17.30 -9.56 -3.53
C LYS A 266 15.91 -10.17 -3.38
N ILE A 267 15.10 -10.09 -4.43
CA ILE A 267 13.73 -10.61 -4.45
C ILE A 267 13.75 -11.94 -5.21
N PHE A 268 13.22 -12.99 -4.62
CA PHE A 268 13.02 -14.28 -5.27
C PHE A 268 11.52 -14.48 -5.48
N ILE A 269 11.15 -14.89 -6.69
CA ILE A 269 9.76 -15.11 -7.09
C ILE A 269 9.68 -16.46 -7.79
N LYS A 270 8.94 -17.40 -7.21
CA LYS A 270 8.69 -18.71 -7.81
C LYS A 270 7.34 -18.72 -8.53
N VAL A 271 7.36 -19.14 -9.79
CA VAL A 271 6.19 -19.11 -10.65
C VAL A 271 5.79 -20.53 -11.03
N ASP A 272 4.49 -20.80 -11.04
CA ASP A 272 3.91 -21.93 -11.78
C ASP A 272 3.31 -21.35 -13.05
N GLU A 273 3.91 -21.69 -14.19
CA GLU A 273 3.51 -21.14 -15.50
C GLU A 273 2.20 -21.74 -16.02
N GLY A 274 1.78 -22.89 -15.46
CA GLY A 274 0.58 -23.59 -15.91
C GLY A 274 0.66 -24.11 -17.35
N LYS A 275 -0.49 -24.33 -17.95
CA LYS A 275 -0.62 -24.79 -19.34
C LYS A 275 -0.84 -23.62 -20.29
N LYS A 276 -0.34 -23.74 -21.51
CA LYS A 276 -0.59 -22.78 -22.58
C LYS A 276 -1.93 -23.09 -23.24
N TYR A 277 -2.79 -22.11 -23.33
CA TYR A 277 -4.10 -22.20 -23.98
C TYR A 277 -4.05 -21.59 -25.36
N TYR A 278 -4.83 -22.18 -26.28
CA TYR A 278 -4.98 -21.74 -27.66
C TYR A 278 -6.46 -21.60 -28.02
N ILE A 279 -6.78 -20.67 -28.88
CA ILE A 279 -8.12 -20.50 -29.42
C ILE A 279 -8.48 -21.74 -30.27
N ARG A 280 -9.46 -22.49 -29.80
CA ARG A 280 -9.91 -23.70 -30.55
C ARG A 280 -10.93 -23.35 -31.61
N ASN A 281 -11.90 -22.49 -31.31
CA ASN A 281 -12.96 -22.08 -32.21
C ASN A 281 -13.51 -20.72 -31.82
N ILE A 282 -14.05 -19.99 -32.80
CA ILE A 282 -14.78 -18.75 -32.60
C ILE A 282 -16.10 -18.91 -33.32
N THR A 283 -17.21 -18.71 -32.60
CA THR A 283 -18.57 -18.82 -33.14
C THR A 283 -19.29 -17.52 -32.91
N TRP A 284 -19.93 -17.01 -33.94
CA TRP A 284 -20.74 -15.81 -33.90
C TRP A 284 -22.22 -16.18 -33.77
N VAL A 285 -22.99 -15.51 -32.94
CA VAL A 285 -24.42 -15.75 -32.74
C VAL A 285 -25.12 -14.40 -32.62
N GLY A 286 -26.26 -14.26 -33.34
CA GLY A 286 -27.06 -13.03 -33.31
C GLY A 286 -26.58 -11.91 -34.22
N ASN A 287 -25.56 -12.16 -35.07
CA ASN A 287 -25.00 -11.17 -35.98
C ASN A 287 -25.87 -11.07 -37.26
N THR A 288 -26.92 -10.29 -37.21
CA THR A 288 -27.82 -10.09 -38.37
C THR A 288 -27.29 -9.05 -39.38
N LYS A 289 -26.48 -8.08 -38.92
CA LYS A 289 -26.01 -6.94 -39.71
C LYS A 289 -24.68 -7.23 -40.44
N TYR A 290 -23.78 -7.96 -39.82
CA TYR A 290 -22.45 -8.24 -40.34
C TYR A 290 -22.20 -9.77 -40.48
N PRO A 291 -21.68 -10.27 -41.57
CA PRO A 291 -21.34 -11.67 -41.74
C PRO A 291 -20.13 -12.05 -40.85
N ASP A 292 -20.02 -13.35 -40.51
CA ASP A 292 -18.97 -13.91 -39.65
C ASP A 292 -17.57 -13.58 -40.15
N SER A 293 -17.37 -13.50 -41.46
CA SER A 293 -16.08 -13.18 -42.07
C SER A 293 -15.60 -11.77 -41.72
N ILE A 294 -16.49 -10.79 -41.74
CA ILE A 294 -16.15 -9.41 -41.37
C ILE A 294 -15.89 -9.31 -39.86
N LEU A 295 -16.73 -9.94 -39.04
CA LEU A 295 -16.52 -9.95 -37.57
C LEU A 295 -15.21 -10.62 -37.18
N THR A 296 -14.86 -11.73 -37.85
CA THR A 296 -13.60 -12.43 -37.62
C THR A 296 -12.39 -11.58 -38.05
N GLN A 297 -12.53 -10.82 -39.15
CA GLN A 297 -11.48 -9.90 -39.59
C GLN A 297 -11.27 -8.74 -38.61
N ILE A 298 -12.36 -8.17 -38.08
CA ILE A 298 -12.30 -7.10 -37.06
C ILE A 298 -11.68 -7.59 -35.75
N LEU A 299 -12.08 -8.79 -35.32
CA LEU A 299 -11.55 -9.39 -34.09
C LEU A 299 -10.05 -9.67 -34.19
N ASP A 300 -9.53 -9.98 -35.37
CA ASP A 300 -8.11 -10.29 -35.63
C ASP A 300 -7.55 -11.34 -34.65
N ILE A 301 -8.35 -12.34 -34.35
CA ILE A 301 -8.00 -13.53 -33.56
C ILE A 301 -8.42 -14.76 -34.36
N ARG A 302 -7.52 -15.74 -34.47
CA ARG A 302 -7.73 -16.94 -35.33
C ARG A 302 -7.68 -18.21 -34.50
N LYS A 303 -8.27 -19.26 -35.04
CA LYS A 303 -8.09 -20.61 -34.52
C LYS A 303 -6.60 -20.98 -34.53
N GLY A 304 -6.09 -21.45 -33.38
CA GLY A 304 -4.69 -21.80 -33.19
C GLY A 304 -3.84 -20.68 -32.57
N ASP A 305 -4.34 -19.44 -32.50
CA ASP A 305 -3.64 -18.36 -31.79
C ASP A 305 -3.55 -18.66 -30.28
N PRO A 306 -2.48 -18.24 -29.63
CA PRO A 306 -2.43 -18.25 -28.17
C PRO A 306 -3.60 -17.42 -27.61
N PHE A 307 -4.21 -17.90 -26.51
CA PHE A 307 -5.28 -17.17 -25.85
C PHE A 307 -4.70 -15.92 -25.14
N ASP A 308 -4.97 -14.76 -25.69
CA ASP A 308 -4.58 -13.47 -25.14
C ASP A 308 -5.85 -12.72 -24.70
N GLN A 309 -6.12 -12.75 -23.37
CA GLN A 309 -7.28 -12.07 -22.79
C GLN A 309 -7.26 -10.57 -23.07
N LYS A 310 -6.09 -9.95 -22.95
CA LYS A 310 -5.95 -8.51 -23.15
C LYS A 310 -6.23 -8.09 -24.59
N LYS A 311 -5.72 -8.85 -25.56
CA LYS A 311 -6.01 -8.63 -26.98
C LYS A 311 -7.50 -8.80 -27.25
N LEU A 312 -8.12 -9.85 -26.68
CA LEU A 312 -9.55 -10.11 -26.80
C LEU A 312 -10.39 -8.95 -26.26
N ASP A 313 -10.12 -8.51 -25.03
CA ASP A 313 -10.85 -7.40 -24.39
C ASP A 313 -10.69 -6.09 -25.15
N GLN A 314 -9.47 -5.79 -25.62
CA GLN A 314 -9.22 -4.59 -26.44
C GLN A 314 -10.00 -4.60 -27.75
N ARG A 315 -10.08 -5.75 -28.42
CA ARG A 315 -10.78 -5.89 -29.71
C ARG A 315 -12.31 -5.83 -29.52
N LEU A 316 -12.83 -6.36 -28.43
CA LEU A 316 -14.26 -6.30 -28.11
C LEU A 316 -14.71 -4.91 -27.64
N GLN A 317 -13.81 -4.15 -26.99
CA GLN A 317 -14.12 -2.79 -26.52
C GLN A 317 -13.90 -1.70 -27.59
N GLN A 318 -13.10 -1.95 -28.62
CA GLN A 318 -12.97 -1.06 -29.75
C GLN A 318 -14.22 -1.14 -30.62
N ASN A 319 -15.23 -0.35 -30.26
CA ASN A 319 -16.40 -0.13 -31.10
C ASN A 319 -15.91 0.65 -32.35
N PRO A 320 -16.02 0.12 -33.59
CA PRO A 320 -15.56 0.84 -34.79
C PRO A 320 -16.47 2.03 -35.17
N GLU A 321 -17.60 2.18 -34.53
CA GLU A 321 -18.49 3.33 -34.67
C GLU A 321 -18.76 3.88 -33.27
N GLY A 322 -18.21 5.07 -32.97
CA GLY A 322 -18.53 5.84 -31.76
C GLY A 322 -20.00 6.21 -31.71
N GLY A 323 -20.83 5.27 -31.29
CA GLY A 323 -22.22 5.47 -30.98
C GLY A 323 -22.44 5.09 -29.52
N ASP A 324 -22.70 6.08 -28.68
CA ASP A 324 -23.33 5.90 -27.39
C ASP A 324 -24.55 5.01 -27.57
N VAL A 325 -24.53 3.83 -26.99
CA VAL A 325 -25.73 3.03 -26.80
C VAL A 325 -26.22 3.32 -25.40
N SER A 326 -27.10 4.33 -25.30
CA SER A 326 -27.97 4.55 -24.15
C SER A 326 -28.89 3.36 -23.89
#